data_bb8fd994e27e98972d01bc12b362b02c
#
_entry.id   bb8fd994e27e98972d01bc12b362b02c
#
_cell.length_a   1.000
_cell.length_b   1.000
_cell.length_c   1.000
_cell.angle_alpha   90.00
_cell.angle_beta   90.00
_cell.angle_gamma   90.00
#
_symmetry.space_group_name_H-M   'P 1'
#
loop_
_entity.id
_entity.type
_entity.pdbx_description
1 polymer ?
#
loop_
_entity_poly.entity_id
_entity_poly.type
_entity_poly.pdbx_seq_one_letter_code
_entity_poly.pdbx_strand_id
1 'polypeptide(L)'
;MTDYQCFIIDPEDYVRADNLGEITAIFHSHPITPPTPSQADLVSCERSNLPWNNVNPKTEQWGYCEPKGYKAPIIGREWVWGVTDCWSLVKDWYKEEKNIELKDWDRPTTPEEFILNPLFESCAWRTGFRELRPDEKTMNGDALLMSIGSAGLNHVAIFLDGDVLHHLTDRLSCREAYSQWLLKCTGGRYRYVA
;
A
#
# COMPACT_ATOMS: atom_id res chain seq x y z
N MET A 1 -2.20 -18.52 -9.72
CA MET A 1 -1.01 -17.64 -9.63
C MET A 1 -1.49 -16.29 -10.11
N THR A 2 -1.75 -15.40 -9.20
CA THR A 2 -2.00 -13.98 -9.50
C THR A 2 -0.67 -13.38 -9.93
N ASP A 3 -0.54 -13.04 -11.22
CA ASP A 3 0.57 -12.23 -11.69
C ASP A 3 0.42 -10.86 -11.01
N TYR A 4 1.19 -10.64 -9.93
CA TYR A 4 1.29 -9.32 -9.32
C TYR A 4 1.91 -8.38 -10.35
N GLN A 5 1.07 -7.60 -11.00
CA GLN A 5 1.51 -6.61 -11.99
C GLN A 5 2.09 -5.41 -11.25
N CYS A 6 3.23 -5.60 -10.61
CA CYS A 6 3.99 -4.52 -10.00
C CYS A 6 5.16 -4.18 -10.92
N PHE A 7 5.21 -2.94 -11.39
CA PHE A 7 6.38 -2.40 -12.07
C PHE A 7 7.38 -1.92 -11.01
N ILE A 8 8.57 -2.49 -11.02
CA ILE A 8 9.67 -2.11 -10.13
C ILE A 8 10.90 -1.88 -11.00
N ILE A 9 11.53 -0.71 -10.85
CA ILE A 9 12.86 -0.45 -11.39
C ILE A 9 13.87 -0.94 -10.37
N ASP A 10 14.84 -1.75 -10.80
CA ASP A 10 15.96 -2.14 -9.94
C ASP A 10 16.68 -0.88 -9.43
N PRO A 11 16.89 -0.73 -8.12
CA PRO A 11 17.56 0.45 -7.55
C PRO A 11 18.95 0.70 -8.16
N GLU A 12 19.70 -0.36 -8.52
CA GLU A 12 21.02 -0.22 -9.15
C GLU A 12 20.89 0.33 -10.57
N ASP A 13 19.85 -0.07 -11.32
CA ASP A 13 19.58 0.45 -12.66
C ASP A 13 19.14 1.92 -12.59
N TYR A 14 18.34 2.29 -11.58
CA TYR A 14 17.96 3.68 -11.36
C TYR A 14 19.18 4.56 -11.08
N VAL A 15 20.03 4.14 -10.15
CA VAL A 15 21.29 4.86 -9.83
C VAL A 15 22.21 4.93 -11.05
N ARG A 16 22.28 3.86 -11.85
CA ARG A 16 23.08 3.86 -13.08
C ARG A 16 22.57 4.89 -14.10
N ALA A 17 21.25 4.96 -14.27
CA ALA A 17 20.64 5.96 -15.16
C ALA A 17 20.88 7.39 -14.67
N ASP A 18 20.73 7.64 -13.39
CA ASP A 18 20.96 8.95 -12.75
C ASP A 18 22.42 9.43 -12.91
N ASN A 19 23.40 8.52 -12.83
CA ASN A 19 24.80 8.81 -13.08
C ASN A 19 25.13 9.13 -14.56
N LEU A 20 24.27 8.75 -15.50
CA LEU A 20 24.45 9.06 -16.92
C LEU A 20 23.85 10.40 -17.31
N GLY A 21 22.92 10.93 -16.54
CA GLY A 21 22.27 12.21 -16.79
C GLY A 21 20.96 12.36 -16.01
N GLU A 22 20.35 13.53 -16.12
CA GLU A 22 19.07 13.83 -15.48
C GLU A 22 17.95 12.87 -15.98
N ILE A 23 17.27 12.20 -15.05
CA ILE A 23 16.10 11.38 -15.37
C ILE A 23 14.90 12.32 -15.54
N THR A 24 14.34 12.37 -16.74
CA THR A 24 13.25 13.30 -17.08
C THR A 24 11.89 12.62 -17.18
N ALA A 25 11.83 11.31 -17.32
CA ALA A 25 10.58 10.55 -17.40
C ALA A 25 10.81 9.06 -17.10
N ILE A 26 9.74 8.39 -16.71
CA ILE A 26 9.68 6.93 -16.53
C ILE A 26 8.88 6.33 -17.69
N PHE A 27 9.33 5.18 -18.20
CA PHE A 27 8.64 4.40 -19.24
C PHE A 27 8.46 2.97 -18.76
N HIS A 28 7.23 2.44 -18.90
CA HIS A 28 6.99 1.02 -18.67
C HIS A 28 5.90 0.47 -19.60
N SER A 29 5.78 -0.87 -19.64
CA SER A 29 4.84 -1.53 -20.53
C SER A 29 3.64 -2.10 -19.82
N HIS A 30 2.48 -2.02 -20.48
CA HIS A 30 1.23 -2.69 -20.14
C HIS A 30 0.96 -3.81 -21.17
N PRO A 31 1.62 -4.99 -21.08
CA PRO A 31 1.53 -6.00 -22.15
C PRO A 31 0.17 -6.69 -22.24
N ILE A 32 -0.67 -6.61 -21.21
CA ILE A 32 -1.95 -7.31 -21.11
C ILE A 32 -3.12 -6.32 -20.99
N THR A 33 -2.90 -5.15 -20.38
CA THR A 33 -3.91 -4.13 -20.13
C THR A 33 -3.78 -2.93 -21.09
N PRO A 34 -4.80 -2.08 -21.23
CA PRO A 34 -4.65 -0.81 -21.93
C PRO A 34 -3.50 0.04 -21.36
N PRO A 35 -2.90 0.95 -22.14
CA PRO A 35 -1.82 1.80 -21.66
C PRO A 35 -2.31 2.98 -20.78
N THR A 36 -3.62 3.09 -20.54
CA THR A 36 -4.17 4.09 -19.62
C THR A 36 -3.53 3.92 -18.24
N PRO A 37 -2.99 5.00 -17.64
CA PRO A 37 -2.39 4.91 -16.33
C PRO A 37 -3.36 4.34 -15.28
N SER A 38 -2.92 3.32 -14.55
CA SER A 38 -3.65 2.74 -13.42
C SER A 38 -3.57 3.66 -12.19
N GLN A 39 -4.34 3.39 -11.16
CA GLN A 39 -4.22 4.11 -9.88
C GLN A 39 -2.79 3.99 -9.31
N ALA A 40 -2.14 2.84 -9.45
CA ALA A 40 -0.76 2.64 -9.00
C ALA A 40 0.24 3.47 -9.81
N ASP A 41 0.06 3.57 -11.13
CA ASP A 41 0.89 4.44 -11.98
C ASP A 41 0.77 5.90 -11.56
N LEU A 42 -0.46 6.37 -11.33
CA LEU A 42 -0.70 7.74 -10.89
C LEU A 42 -0.05 8.03 -9.53
N VAL A 43 -0.16 7.12 -8.55
CA VAL A 43 0.51 7.25 -7.25
C VAL A 43 2.02 7.24 -7.40
N SER A 44 2.57 6.36 -8.23
CA SER A 44 4.01 6.24 -8.46
C SER A 44 4.56 7.46 -9.22
N CYS A 45 3.80 8.01 -10.15
CA CYS A 45 4.09 9.25 -10.85
C CYS A 45 4.22 10.43 -9.85
N GLU A 46 3.27 10.58 -8.93
CA GLU A 46 3.33 11.60 -7.87
C GLU A 46 4.54 11.40 -6.95
N ARG A 47 4.83 10.14 -6.54
CA ARG A 47 5.98 9.82 -5.66
C ARG A 47 7.33 10.11 -6.30
N SER A 48 7.48 9.81 -7.59
CA SER A 48 8.72 10.06 -8.33
C SER A 48 8.90 11.52 -8.71
N ASN A 49 7.83 12.30 -8.70
CA ASN A 49 7.77 13.66 -9.24
C ASN A 49 8.25 13.75 -10.70
N LEU A 50 8.03 12.68 -11.48
CA LEU A 50 8.43 12.56 -12.88
C LEU A 50 7.21 12.19 -13.74
N PRO A 51 7.15 12.62 -15.00
CA PRO A 51 6.17 12.12 -15.97
C PRO A 51 6.35 10.63 -16.23
N TRP A 52 5.23 9.91 -16.40
CA TRP A 52 5.20 8.50 -16.72
C TRP A 52 4.54 8.24 -18.06
N ASN A 53 5.15 7.38 -18.85
CA ASN A 53 4.66 6.94 -20.15
C ASN A 53 4.44 5.43 -20.12
N ASN A 54 3.21 5.02 -20.43
CA ASN A 54 2.83 3.63 -20.49
C ASN A 54 2.67 3.21 -21.96
N VAL A 55 3.14 2.05 -22.34
CA VAL A 55 2.97 1.53 -23.70
C VAL A 55 2.35 0.13 -23.65
N ASN A 56 1.36 -0.12 -24.51
CA ASN A 56 0.96 -1.49 -24.80
C ASN A 56 1.73 -1.97 -26.05
N PRO A 57 2.70 -2.89 -25.89
CA PRO A 57 3.57 -3.29 -27.00
C PRO A 57 2.85 -4.10 -28.08
N LYS A 58 1.64 -4.62 -27.80
CA LYS A 58 0.83 -5.38 -28.78
C LYS A 58 -0.02 -4.48 -29.67
N THR A 59 -0.49 -3.37 -29.11
CA THR A 59 -1.37 -2.42 -29.83
C THR A 59 -0.65 -1.16 -30.25
N GLU A 60 0.60 -0.97 -29.79
CA GLU A 60 1.42 0.24 -30.01
C GLU A 60 0.76 1.53 -29.52
N GLN A 61 -0.25 1.41 -28.65
CA GLN A 61 -0.92 2.54 -28.03
C GLN A 61 -0.12 3.04 -26.83
N TRP A 62 -0.22 4.36 -26.57
CA TRP A 62 0.48 5.03 -25.49
C TRP A 62 -0.51 5.67 -24.51
N GLY A 63 -0.11 5.67 -23.24
CA GLY A 63 -0.72 6.42 -22.16
C GLY A 63 0.31 7.34 -21.53
N TYR A 64 -0.16 8.36 -20.82
CA TYR A 64 0.70 9.37 -20.21
C TYR A 64 0.06 9.89 -18.92
N CYS A 65 0.87 10.12 -17.90
CA CYS A 65 0.52 10.95 -16.74
C CYS A 65 1.72 11.79 -16.30
N GLU A 66 1.42 12.85 -15.57
CA GLU A 66 2.40 13.73 -14.93
C GLU A 66 1.93 14.09 -13.53
N PRO A 67 2.83 14.48 -12.61
CA PRO A 67 2.44 14.89 -11.25
C PRO A 67 1.45 16.06 -11.29
N LYS A 68 0.26 15.84 -10.70
CA LYS A 68 -0.84 16.83 -10.64
C LYS A 68 -1.55 16.84 -9.29
N GLY A 69 -0.93 16.24 -8.26
CA GLY A 69 -1.50 16.11 -6.94
C GLY A 69 -2.53 14.97 -6.83
N TYR A 70 -2.41 13.92 -7.66
CA TYR A 70 -3.30 12.76 -7.57
C TYR A 70 -3.18 12.08 -6.20
N LYS A 71 -4.34 11.73 -5.64
CA LYS A 71 -4.45 10.91 -4.43
C LYS A 71 -5.34 9.71 -4.73
N ALA A 72 -4.84 8.51 -4.45
CA ALA A 72 -5.66 7.31 -4.56
C ALA A 72 -6.84 7.38 -3.56
N PRO A 73 -8.06 7.00 -3.95
CA PRO A 73 -9.22 7.04 -3.07
C PRO A 73 -9.00 6.13 -1.85
N ILE A 74 -9.56 6.49 -0.71
CA ILE A 74 -9.54 5.63 0.50
C ILE A 74 -10.44 4.40 0.29
N ILE A 75 -11.57 4.55 -0.37
CA ILE A 75 -12.51 3.47 -0.73
C ILE A 75 -12.49 3.25 -2.24
N GLY A 76 -12.47 1.99 -2.67
CA GLY A 76 -12.45 1.64 -4.10
C GLY A 76 -11.05 1.71 -4.73
N ARG A 77 -10.01 1.66 -3.91
CA ARG A 77 -8.60 1.63 -4.33
C ARG A 77 -8.25 0.26 -4.90
N GLU A 78 -7.54 0.23 -6.01
CA GLU A 78 -6.93 -0.98 -6.57
C GLU A 78 -5.71 -1.40 -5.75
N TRP A 79 -5.58 -2.70 -5.51
CA TRP A 79 -4.48 -3.23 -4.70
C TRP A 79 -3.23 -3.48 -5.54
N VAL A 80 -2.12 -2.84 -5.16
CA VAL A 80 -0.79 -3.09 -5.72
C VAL A 80 0.24 -3.07 -4.59
N TRP A 81 0.99 -4.16 -4.46
CA TRP A 81 2.01 -4.32 -3.43
C TRP A 81 3.04 -3.17 -3.43
N GLY A 82 3.32 -2.60 -2.27
CA GLY A 82 4.27 -1.49 -2.10
C GLY A 82 3.79 -0.12 -2.58
N VAL A 83 2.67 -0.06 -3.35
CA VAL A 83 2.16 1.19 -3.91
C VAL A 83 0.82 1.58 -3.28
N THR A 84 -0.18 0.71 -3.40
CA THR A 84 -1.56 0.95 -2.93
C THR A 84 -2.07 -0.22 -2.08
N ASP A 85 -1.22 -0.84 -1.30
CA ASP A 85 -1.51 -1.96 -0.39
C ASP A 85 -2.19 -1.54 0.93
N CYS A 86 -2.35 -2.48 1.85
CA CYS A 86 -2.99 -2.25 3.14
C CYS A 86 -2.24 -1.21 4.00
N TRP A 87 -0.90 -1.21 4.02
CA TRP A 87 -0.14 -0.22 4.77
C TRP A 87 -0.22 1.17 4.14
N SER A 88 -0.20 1.27 2.82
CA SER A 88 -0.40 2.53 2.09
C SER A 88 -1.76 3.14 2.40
N LEU A 89 -2.81 2.30 2.48
CA LEU A 89 -4.15 2.76 2.88
C LEU A 89 -4.15 3.35 4.30
N VAL A 90 -3.50 2.68 5.26
CA VAL A 90 -3.39 3.18 6.64
C VAL A 90 -2.67 4.52 6.69
N LYS A 91 -1.53 4.66 6.00
CA LYS A 91 -0.78 5.91 5.95
C LYS A 91 -1.61 7.07 5.41
N ASP A 92 -2.30 6.84 4.28
CA ASP A 92 -3.10 7.85 3.63
C ASP A 92 -4.28 8.27 4.50
N TRP A 93 -4.97 7.31 5.14
CA TRP A 93 -6.04 7.60 6.09
C TRP A 93 -5.56 8.44 7.29
N TYR A 94 -4.42 8.08 7.89
CA TYR A 94 -3.85 8.86 9.00
C TYR A 94 -3.46 10.28 8.56
N LYS A 95 -2.94 10.43 7.34
CA LYS A 95 -2.62 11.74 6.77
C LYS A 95 -3.87 12.58 6.55
N GLU A 96 -4.93 12.00 5.99
CA GLU A 96 -6.18 12.72 5.66
C GLU A 96 -7.02 13.04 6.90
N GLU A 97 -7.23 12.04 7.76
CA GLU A 97 -8.18 12.17 8.89
C GLU A 97 -7.55 12.70 10.18
N LYS A 98 -6.25 12.51 10.36
CA LYS A 98 -5.53 12.90 11.57
C LYS A 98 -4.46 13.94 11.34
N ASN A 99 -4.14 14.27 10.10
CA ASN A 99 -2.99 15.10 9.71
C ASN A 99 -1.66 14.55 10.28
N ILE A 100 -1.54 13.23 10.33
CA ILE A 100 -0.36 12.50 10.81
C ILE A 100 0.32 11.82 9.65
N GLU A 101 1.59 12.10 9.44
CA GLU A 101 2.42 11.45 8.42
C GLU A 101 3.15 10.27 9.04
N LEU A 102 2.63 9.06 8.78
CA LEU A 102 3.25 7.83 9.27
C LEU A 102 4.49 7.49 8.44
N LYS A 103 5.54 7.03 9.14
CA LYS A 103 6.76 6.57 8.48
C LYS A 103 6.48 5.37 7.58
N ASP A 104 7.01 5.41 6.37
CA ASP A 104 7.04 4.24 5.47
C ASP A 104 8.29 3.40 5.74
N TRP A 105 8.25 2.14 5.33
CA TRP A 105 9.31 1.16 5.48
C TRP A 105 9.53 0.44 4.16
N ASP A 106 10.79 0.15 3.88
CA ASP A 106 11.13 -0.68 2.74
C ASP A 106 10.49 -2.05 2.90
N ARG A 107 9.69 -2.42 1.94
CA ARG A 107 9.02 -3.72 1.91
C ARG A 107 9.87 -4.72 1.11
N PRO A 108 9.79 -6.01 1.45
CA PRO A 108 10.29 -7.05 0.58
C PRO A 108 9.70 -6.93 -0.83
N THR A 109 10.39 -7.50 -1.80
CA THR A 109 9.99 -7.40 -3.22
C THR A 109 8.62 -8.02 -3.46
N THR A 110 8.25 -9.05 -2.70
CA THR A 110 6.96 -9.74 -2.84
C THR A 110 6.20 -9.85 -1.52
N PRO A 111 4.86 -9.98 -1.57
CA PRO A 111 4.04 -10.27 -0.39
C PRO A 111 4.43 -11.57 0.31
N GLU A 112 4.87 -12.58 -0.44
CA GLU A 112 5.29 -13.88 0.08
C GLU A 112 6.54 -13.74 0.97
N GLU A 113 7.52 -12.94 0.56
CA GLU A 113 8.71 -12.62 1.37
C GLU A 113 8.33 -11.87 2.64
N PHE A 114 7.30 -11.01 2.58
CA PHE A 114 6.80 -10.29 3.75
C PHE A 114 6.19 -11.25 4.79
N ILE A 115 5.50 -12.32 4.37
CA ILE A 115 4.95 -13.34 5.26
C ILE A 115 6.06 -14.06 6.03
N LEU A 116 7.20 -14.29 5.38
CA LEU A 116 8.37 -14.94 6.00
C LEU A 116 9.14 -14.01 6.94
N ASN A 117 9.01 -12.71 6.76
CA ASN A 117 9.70 -11.70 7.58
C ASN A 117 8.75 -10.54 7.92
N PRO A 118 7.81 -10.75 8.86
CA PRO A 118 6.74 -9.79 9.15
C PRO A 118 7.29 -8.50 9.76
N LEU A 119 7.15 -7.39 9.03
CA LEU A 119 7.63 -6.08 9.47
C LEU A 119 6.66 -5.38 10.43
N PHE A 120 5.38 -5.74 10.46
CA PHE A 120 4.38 -5.00 11.24
C PHE A 120 4.75 -4.95 12.72
N GLU A 121 5.02 -6.08 13.36
CA GLU A 121 5.35 -6.12 14.79
C GLU A 121 6.67 -5.41 15.10
N SER A 122 7.69 -5.59 14.26
CA SER A 122 9.01 -4.99 14.46
C SER A 122 9.04 -3.48 14.21
N CYS A 123 8.12 -2.97 13.38
CA CYS A 123 8.08 -1.55 12.98
C CYS A 123 6.99 -0.74 13.70
N ALA A 124 6.00 -1.36 14.33
CA ALA A 124 4.88 -0.67 14.95
C ALA A 124 5.31 0.46 15.90
N TRP A 125 6.20 0.17 16.84
CA TRP A 125 6.69 1.16 17.81
C TRP A 125 7.53 2.28 17.15
N ARG A 126 8.24 1.98 16.04
CA ARG A 126 9.02 2.98 15.28
C ARG A 126 8.16 3.91 14.45
N THR A 127 6.90 3.52 14.20
CA THR A 127 5.89 4.34 13.55
C THR A 127 5.02 5.10 14.55
N GLY A 128 5.27 4.99 15.85
CA GLY A 128 4.52 5.70 16.88
C GLY A 128 3.32 4.93 17.42
N PHE A 129 3.20 3.63 17.12
CA PHE A 129 2.15 2.78 17.65
C PHE A 129 2.61 1.99 18.88
N ARG A 130 1.74 1.87 19.87
CA ARG A 130 1.86 0.90 20.95
C ARG A 130 0.79 -0.17 20.87
N GLU A 131 1.10 -1.35 21.30
CA GLU A 131 0.11 -2.41 21.44
C GLU A 131 -0.88 -2.10 22.58
N LEU A 132 -2.15 -2.42 22.36
CA LEU A 132 -3.20 -2.33 23.39
C LEU A 132 -3.15 -3.58 24.28
N ARG A 133 -3.32 -3.37 25.58
CA ARG A 133 -3.53 -4.46 26.52
C ARG A 133 -4.88 -5.17 26.23
N PRO A 134 -5.06 -6.40 26.67
CA PRO A 134 -6.31 -7.14 26.45
C PRO A 134 -7.56 -6.44 27.02
N ASP A 135 -7.42 -5.70 28.12
CA ASP A 135 -8.47 -4.96 28.83
C ASP A 135 -8.77 -3.59 28.21
N GLU A 136 -7.93 -3.09 27.32
CA GLU A 136 -8.15 -1.79 26.66
C GLU A 136 -9.18 -1.91 25.53
N LYS A 137 -10.12 -0.96 25.53
CA LYS A 137 -11.14 -0.88 24.48
C LYS A 137 -10.52 -0.35 23.18
N THR A 138 -10.85 -0.98 22.06
CA THR A 138 -10.50 -0.48 20.71
C THR A 138 -11.28 0.81 20.43
N MET A 139 -10.62 1.79 19.86
CA MET A 139 -11.15 3.12 19.54
C MET A 139 -10.94 3.43 18.06
N ASN A 140 -11.71 4.40 17.54
CA ASN A 140 -11.58 4.86 16.15
C ASN A 140 -10.15 5.32 15.84
N GLY A 141 -9.60 4.75 14.78
CA GLY A 141 -8.24 4.98 14.35
C GLY A 141 -7.22 3.97 14.89
N ASP A 142 -7.60 3.06 15.80
CA ASP A 142 -6.68 2.00 16.19
C ASP A 142 -6.37 1.09 14.99
N ALA A 143 -5.11 0.71 14.84
CA ALA A 143 -4.68 -0.25 13.84
C ALA A 143 -4.87 -1.69 14.34
N LEU A 144 -5.38 -2.54 13.47
CA LEU A 144 -5.60 -3.95 13.71
C LEU A 144 -4.62 -4.76 12.86
N LEU A 145 -3.72 -5.49 13.47
CA LEU A 145 -2.85 -6.43 12.76
C LEU A 145 -3.53 -7.79 12.68
N MET A 146 -3.57 -8.35 11.48
CA MET A 146 -4.36 -9.55 11.18
C MET A 146 -3.55 -10.60 10.44
N SER A 147 -3.94 -11.86 10.64
CA SER A 147 -3.48 -13.03 9.87
C SER A 147 -4.57 -13.42 8.87
N ILE A 148 -4.40 -13.05 7.60
CA ILE A 148 -5.36 -13.33 6.54
C ILE A 148 -4.79 -14.41 5.62
N GLY A 149 -5.38 -15.60 5.65
CA GLY A 149 -4.98 -16.72 4.78
C GLY A 149 -3.59 -17.31 5.03
N SER A 150 -2.90 -16.88 6.09
CA SER A 150 -1.55 -17.34 6.44
C SER A 150 -1.36 -17.40 7.96
N ALA A 151 -0.24 -17.99 8.42
CA ALA A 151 0.06 -18.14 9.84
C ALA A 151 0.69 -16.89 10.51
N GLY A 152 1.06 -15.86 9.76
CA GLY A 152 1.71 -14.65 10.28
C GLY A 152 0.84 -13.41 10.16
N LEU A 153 1.17 -12.36 10.90
CA LEU A 153 0.51 -11.05 10.79
C LEU A 153 0.89 -10.39 9.46
N ASN A 154 0.08 -10.58 8.45
CA ASN A 154 0.34 -10.18 7.07
C ASN A 154 -0.57 -9.05 6.57
N HIS A 155 -1.49 -8.57 7.41
CA HIS A 155 -2.45 -7.56 7.01
C HIS A 155 -2.67 -6.54 8.13
N VAL A 156 -2.94 -5.28 7.74
CA VAL A 156 -3.30 -4.20 8.65
C VAL A 156 -4.60 -3.54 8.22
N ALA A 157 -5.44 -3.23 9.19
CA ALA A 157 -6.71 -2.52 9.02
C ALA A 157 -6.82 -1.38 10.05
N ILE A 158 -7.77 -0.48 9.85
CA ILE A 158 -8.13 0.59 10.80
C ILE A 158 -9.52 0.29 11.37
N PHE A 159 -9.67 0.34 12.68
CA PHE A 159 -10.97 0.24 13.34
C PHE A 159 -11.72 1.57 13.29
N LEU A 160 -12.99 1.55 12.85
CA LEU A 160 -13.85 2.71 12.70
C LEU A 160 -15.30 2.38 13.11
N ASP A 161 -15.70 2.72 14.34
CA ASP A 161 -17.09 2.62 14.83
C ASP A 161 -17.74 1.23 14.68
N GLY A 162 -16.99 0.17 14.92
CA GLY A 162 -17.48 -1.21 14.77
C GLY A 162 -17.25 -1.79 13.38
N ASP A 163 -16.72 -1.01 12.46
CA ASP A 163 -16.27 -1.45 11.14
C ASP A 163 -14.74 -1.52 11.08
N VAL A 164 -14.23 -2.06 9.99
CA VAL A 164 -12.82 -1.99 9.61
C VAL A 164 -12.68 -1.36 8.23
N LEU A 165 -11.74 -0.45 8.12
CA LEU A 165 -11.25 0.05 6.84
C LEU A 165 -10.00 -0.75 6.49
N HIS A 166 -10.01 -1.43 5.35
CA HIS A 166 -8.88 -2.25 4.95
C HIS A 166 -8.79 -2.47 3.43
N HIS A 167 -7.69 -3.07 3.02
CA HIS A 167 -7.41 -3.37 1.62
C HIS A 167 -6.80 -4.76 1.49
N LEU A 168 -7.62 -5.74 1.18
CA LEU A 168 -7.18 -7.13 0.93
C LEU A 168 -6.65 -7.27 -0.50
N THR A 169 -5.74 -8.22 -0.68
CA THR A 169 -5.25 -8.63 -2.01
C THR A 169 -6.42 -9.03 -2.91
N ASP A 170 -6.34 -8.68 -4.19
CA ASP A 170 -7.35 -8.98 -5.23
C ASP A 170 -8.76 -8.39 -4.96
N ARG A 171 -8.86 -7.40 -4.09
CA ARG A 171 -10.11 -6.67 -3.82
C ARG A 171 -9.86 -5.16 -3.83
N LEU A 172 -10.90 -4.40 -4.06
CA LEU A 172 -10.85 -2.96 -3.82
C LEU A 172 -10.85 -2.67 -2.32
N SER A 173 -10.18 -1.60 -1.91
CA SER A 173 -10.26 -1.13 -0.52
C SER A 173 -11.71 -0.84 -0.13
N CYS A 174 -12.09 -1.23 1.07
CA CYS A 174 -13.45 -1.07 1.56
C CYS A 174 -13.51 -0.82 3.06
N ARG A 175 -14.67 -0.34 3.50
CA ARG A 175 -15.09 -0.33 4.89
C ARG A 175 -16.19 -1.38 5.06
N GLU A 176 -15.98 -2.34 5.94
CA GLU A 176 -16.95 -3.40 6.21
C GLU A 176 -17.05 -3.70 7.73
N ALA A 177 -18.15 -4.30 8.15
CA ALA A 177 -18.37 -4.62 9.56
C ALA A 177 -17.23 -5.47 10.15
N TYR A 178 -16.75 -5.11 11.34
CA TYR A 178 -15.76 -5.91 12.08
C TYR A 178 -16.38 -7.23 12.54
N SER A 179 -16.54 -8.14 11.59
CA SER A 179 -17.22 -9.43 11.72
C SER A 179 -16.48 -10.38 12.66
N GLN A 180 -17.15 -11.44 13.11
CA GLN A 180 -16.53 -12.50 13.91
C GLN A 180 -15.35 -13.17 13.21
N TRP A 181 -15.36 -13.23 11.88
CA TRP A 181 -14.25 -13.74 11.11
C TRP A 181 -13.03 -12.81 11.19
N LEU A 182 -13.21 -11.52 10.93
CA LEU A 182 -12.13 -10.52 11.03
C LEU A 182 -11.59 -10.43 12.48
N LEU A 183 -12.47 -10.53 13.47
CA LEU A 183 -12.06 -10.58 14.88
C LEU A 183 -11.14 -11.77 15.16
N LYS A 184 -11.46 -12.96 14.64
CA LYS A 184 -10.61 -14.15 14.78
C LYS A 184 -9.28 -14.04 14.05
N CYS A 185 -9.23 -13.28 12.96
CA CYS A 185 -8.00 -13.01 12.22
C CYS A 185 -7.12 -11.96 12.92
N THR A 186 -7.66 -11.16 13.85
CA THR A 186 -6.92 -10.09 14.54
C THR A 186 -6.00 -10.69 15.60
N GLY A 187 -4.71 -10.56 15.40
CA GLY A 187 -3.66 -11.00 16.33
C GLY A 187 -3.13 -9.89 17.24
N GLY A 188 -3.29 -8.61 16.86
CA GLY A 188 -2.85 -7.47 17.66
C GLY A 188 -3.66 -6.21 17.40
N ARG A 189 -3.76 -5.36 18.42
CA ARG A 189 -4.46 -4.06 18.36
C ARG A 189 -3.49 -2.98 18.78
N TYR A 190 -3.35 -1.93 17.99
CA TYR A 190 -2.31 -0.92 18.18
C TYR A 190 -2.90 0.49 18.13
N ARG A 191 -2.45 1.35 19.04
CA ARG A 191 -2.85 2.76 19.11
C ARG A 191 -1.69 3.66 18.80
N TYR A 192 -1.92 4.65 17.95
CA TYR A 192 -0.96 5.72 17.72
C TYR A 192 -0.87 6.61 18.98
N VAL A 193 0.37 6.90 19.44
CA VAL A 193 0.63 7.64 20.68
C VAL A 193 1.76 8.68 20.56
N ALA A 194 2.41 8.79 19.36
CA ALA A 194 3.46 9.76 19.12
C ALA A 194 2.92 11.14 18.73
#